data_da90312d2a41ed6db6e569617934ecf6
#
_entry.id   da90312d2a41ed6db6e569617934ecf6
#
_cell.length_a   1.000
_cell.length_b   1.000
_cell.length_c   1.000
_cell.angle_alpha   90.00
_cell.angle_beta   90.00
_cell.angle_gamma   90.00
#
_symmetry.space_group_name_H-M   'P 1'
#
loop_
_entity.id
_entity.type
_entity.pdbx_description
1 polymer ?
#
loop_
_entity_poly.entity_id
_entity_poly.type
_entity_poly.pdbx_seq_one_letter_code
_entity_poly.pdbx_strand_id
1 'polypeptide(L)'
;QKQAFSIIIVRGQITNGGIPMILSCQNICKSFGEKIILKDASFHIEDREKAALIGNNGAGKTTLLRIIMHELSPDSGNVVLAKDKNISYLAQYQDIHGHHTIYEELISTKQHIIDMENRLRSLEQEMKTTTGDALDSLMNTYTRLSHQFELENGYAYKSEIMGVLKGLGFTEEDFERQIETLSGGQKTRVALGKLLLASPDILLLDEPTNHLDMESISWLETYLLNYSGAVFIVSHDRYFLDKVVTKVVEIEAGNMRMYSGNYSAYALKKAQLRDAQYKAYLNQQRDIKHQEAVIAKLKSFNREKSIKRAESREKMLDKVQRIDKPQEIQNQMRISLEPRFVSGNDVLTVESLSKSFPGQTLFSDISFEIKRGERVALIGNNGTGKTTMLKIINGLIDADSGRFTLGSKV
;
A
#
# COMPACT_ATOMS: atom_id res chain seq x y z
N GLN A 1 13.27 -22.83 23.93
CA GLN A 1 14.06 -23.40 22.81
C GLN A 1 13.79 -22.52 21.59
N LYS A 2 14.77 -21.65 21.27
CA LYS A 2 14.78 -20.88 20.02
C LYS A 2 15.15 -21.85 18.91
N GLN A 3 14.17 -22.31 18.14
CA GLN A 3 14.43 -22.95 16.85
C GLN A 3 14.98 -21.88 15.90
N ALA A 4 16.25 -22.04 15.54
CA ALA A 4 16.90 -21.25 14.51
C ALA A 4 16.25 -21.58 13.16
N PHE A 5 15.47 -20.64 12.64
CA PHE A 5 14.96 -20.71 11.27
C PHE A 5 16.14 -20.44 10.33
N SER A 6 16.47 -21.42 9.51
CA SER A 6 17.51 -21.33 8.50
C SER A 6 17.04 -20.44 7.37
N ILE A 7 17.77 -19.33 7.14
CA ILE A 7 17.66 -18.57 5.90
C ILE A 7 18.16 -19.50 4.79
N ILE A 8 17.25 -20.00 3.96
CA ILE A 8 17.64 -20.73 2.75
C ILE A 8 18.06 -19.70 1.71
N ILE A 9 19.34 -19.31 1.75
CA ILE A 9 19.96 -18.55 0.67
C ILE A 9 20.19 -19.57 -0.46
N VAL A 10 19.28 -19.59 -1.43
CA VAL A 10 19.43 -20.43 -2.61
C VAL A 10 20.57 -19.87 -3.45
N ARG A 11 21.66 -20.60 -3.57
CA ARG A 11 22.71 -20.34 -4.55
C ARG A 11 22.16 -20.66 -5.95
N GLY A 12 21.65 -19.64 -6.63
CA GLY A 12 21.12 -19.73 -7.99
C GLY A 12 20.09 -18.64 -8.24
N GLN A 13 20.14 -18.01 -9.39
CA GLN A 13 19.06 -17.15 -9.81
C GLN A 13 17.81 -18.02 -10.01
N ILE A 14 16.79 -17.81 -9.18
CA ILE A 14 15.48 -18.43 -9.39
C ILE A 14 14.85 -17.65 -10.55
N THR A 15 14.78 -18.24 -11.72
CA THR A 15 14.20 -17.59 -12.90
C THR A 15 12.86 -18.21 -13.23
N ASN A 16 11.87 -17.37 -13.48
CA ASN A 16 10.63 -17.76 -14.11
C ASN A 16 10.61 -17.12 -15.51
N GLY A 17 10.94 -17.91 -16.54
CA GLY A 17 10.95 -17.39 -17.91
C GLY A 17 12.07 -16.38 -18.26
N GLY A 18 13.19 -16.33 -17.49
CA GLY A 18 14.36 -15.49 -17.80
C GLY A 18 14.51 -14.21 -16.96
N ILE A 19 13.50 -13.79 -16.20
CA ILE A 19 13.61 -12.65 -15.29
C ILE A 19 13.94 -13.15 -13.88
N PRO A 20 14.97 -12.61 -13.18
CA PRO A 20 15.33 -13.07 -11.85
C PRO A 20 14.24 -12.69 -10.84
N MET A 21 13.80 -13.66 -10.04
CA MET A 21 12.92 -13.42 -8.90
C MET A 21 13.74 -12.81 -7.77
N ILE A 22 13.24 -11.68 -7.22
CA ILE A 22 13.87 -11.00 -6.09
C ILE A 22 13.31 -11.45 -4.73
N LEU A 23 11.99 -11.76 -4.69
CA LEU A 23 11.29 -12.24 -3.50
C LEU A 23 10.36 -13.40 -3.88
N SER A 24 10.36 -14.48 -3.10
CA SER A 24 9.44 -15.61 -3.24
C SER A 24 8.92 -16.05 -1.88
N CYS A 25 7.61 -16.12 -1.75
CA CYS A 25 6.92 -16.74 -0.62
C CYS A 25 6.34 -18.07 -1.09
N GLN A 26 6.59 -19.16 -0.33
CA GLN A 26 6.20 -20.50 -0.70
C GLN A 26 5.42 -21.15 0.43
N ASN A 27 4.16 -21.51 0.14
CA ASN A 27 3.25 -22.24 1.04
C ASN A 27 3.17 -21.66 2.46
N ILE A 28 3.12 -20.32 2.56
CA ILE A 28 3.04 -19.63 3.84
C ILE A 28 1.69 -19.89 4.47
N CYS A 29 1.71 -20.50 5.67
CA CYS A 29 0.54 -20.64 6.51
C CYS A 29 0.72 -19.82 7.78
N LYS A 30 -0.35 -19.19 8.25
CA LYS A 30 -0.39 -18.47 9.52
C LYS A 30 -1.78 -18.48 10.12
N SER A 31 -1.83 -18.86 11.40
CA SER A 31 -3.05 -18.84 12.21
C SER A 31 -2.83 -18.08 13.51
N PHE A 32 -3.89 -17.53 14.08
CA PHE A 32 -3.93 -16.98 15.43
C PHE A 32 -5.06 -17.64 16.18
N GLY A 33 -4.70 -18.53 17.11
CA GLY A 33 -5.67 -19.42 17.77
C GLY A 33 -6.38 -20.30 16.73
N GLU A 34 -7.70 -20.28 16.70
CA GLU A 34 -8.51 -21.05 15.74
C GLU A 34 -8.67 -20.34 14.36
N LYS A 35 -8.29 -19.07 14.27
CA LYS A 35 -8.47 -18.30 13.04
C LYS A 35 -7.29 -18.45 12.09
N ILE A 36 -7.53 -19.12 10.96
CA ILE A 36 -6.57 -19.20 9.86
C ILE A 36 -6.58 -17.86 9.11
N ILE A 37 -5.41 -17.23 8.97
CA ILE A 37 -5.22 -15.96 8.27
C ILE A 37 -4.64 -16.19 6.87
N LEU A 38 -3.62 -17.05 6.76
CA LEU A 38 -2.99 -17.41 5.50
C LEU A 38 -2.99 -18.94 5.38
N LYS A 39 -3.35 -19.43 4.19
CA LYS A 39 -3.42 -20.86 3.87
C LYS A 39 -2.67 -21.11 2.57
N ASP A 40 -1.53 -21.79 2.64
CA ASP A 40 -0.69 -22.14 1.49
C ASP A 40 -0.39 -20.94 0.56
N ALA A 41 -0.21 -19.76 1.17
CA ALA A 41 -0.02 -18.52 0.44
C ALA A 41 1.33 -18.55 -0.30
N SER A 42 1.27 -18.51 -1.63
CA SER A 42 2.44 -18.58 -2.50
C SER A 42 2.39 -17.48 -3.56
N PHE A 43 3.46 -16.70 -3.66
CA PHE A 43 3.64 -15.68 -4.70
C PHE A 43 5.11 -15.34 -4.87
N HIS A 44 5.42 -14.63 -5.93
CA HIS A 44 6.77 -14.12 -6.19
C HIS A 44 6.71 -12.70 -6.76
N ILE A 45 7.80 -11.98 -6.53
CA ILE A 45 8.05 -10.65 -7.10
C ILE A 45 9.35 -10.74 -7.90
N GLU A 46 9.31 -10.23 -9.12
CA GLU A 46 10.44 -10.17 -10.03
C GLU A 46 11.24 -8.88 -9.80
N ASP A 47 12.47 -8.85 -10.31
CA ASP A 47 13.30 -7.65 -10.23
C ASP A 47 12.60 -6.47 -10.94
N ARG A 48 12.64 -5.29 -10.31
CA ARG A 48 11.99 -4.05 -10.77
C ARG A 48 10.47 -4.11 -10.91
N GLU A 49 9.83 -5.19 -10.50
CA GLU A 49 8.37 -5.34 -10.61
C GLU A 49 7.65 -4.44 -9.60
N LYS A 50 6.52 -3.87 -10.03
CA LYS A 50 5.62 -3.08 -9.18
C LYS A 50 4.37 -3.90 -8.91
N ALA A 51 4.23 -4.45 -7.71
CA ALA A 51 3.12 -5.32 -7.36
C ALA A 51 2.26 -4.72 -6.24
N ALA A 52 0.95 -4.92 -6.32
CA ALA A 52 0.02 -4.58 -5.25
C ALA A 52 -0.39 -5.82 -4.46
N LEU A 53 -0.53 -5.67 -3.14
CA LEU A 53 -1.18 -6.64 -2.27
C LEU A 53 -2.56 -6.13 -1.88
N ILE A 54 -3.59 -6.82 -2.31
CA ILE A 54 -4.98 -6.44 -2.05
C ILE A 54 -5.73 -7.53 -1.29
N GLY A 55 -6.78 -7.14 -0.61
CA GLY A 55 -7.64 -8.02 0.17
C GLY A 55 -8.49 -7.22 1.15
N ASN A 56 -9.55 -7.83 1.68
CA ASN A 56 -10.41 -7.21 2.66
C ASN A 56 -9.66 -6.85 3.95
N ASN A 57 -10.24 -5.96 4.76
CA ASN A 57 -9.68 -5.68 6.08
C ASN A 57 -9.67 -6.96 6.92
N GLY A 58 -8.53 -7.23 7.57
CA GLY A 58 -8.32 -8.47 8.32
C GLY A 58 -8.00 -9.71 7.46
N ALA A 59 -7.80 -9.58 6.14
CA ALA A 59 -7.41 -10.69 5.26
C ALA A 59 -5.98 -11.18 5.48
N GLY A 60 -5.15 -10.45 6.24
CA GLY A 60 -3.78 -10.84 6.54
C GLY A 60 -2.69 -10.08 5.77
N LYS A 61 -3.02 -8.94 5.13
CA LYS A 61 -2.04 -8.13 4.38
C LYS A 61 -0.83 -7.73 5.24
N THR A 62 -1.07 -7.02 6.34
CA THR A 62 -0.01 -6.62 7.28
C THR A 62 0.69 -7.80 7.94
N THR A 63 -0.03 -8.91 8.21
CA THR A 63 0.56 -10.15 8.72
C THR A 63 1.59 -10.72 7.74
N LEU A 64 1.25 -10.74 6.45
CA LEU A 64 2.15 -11.19 5.39
C LEU A 64 3.39 -10.29 5.28
N LEU A 65 3.21 -8.96 5.30
CA LEU A 65 4.35 -8.01 5.27
C LEU A 65 5.30 -8.24 6.45
N ARG A 66 4.75 -8.43 7.66
CA ARG A 66 5.56 -8.73 8.85
C ARG A 66 6.28 -10.09 8.77
N ILE A 67 5.68 -11.08 8.11
CA ILE A 67 6.35 -12.37 7.85
C ILE A 67 7.50 -12.16 6.86
N ILE A 68 7.31 -11.37 5.80
CA ILE A 68 8.36 -11.04 4.83
C ILE A 68 9.52 -10.32 5.49
N MET A 69 9.22 -9.41 6.43
CA MET A 69 10.23 -8.68 7.23
C MET A 69 10.86 -9.52 8.36
N HIS A 70 10.50 -10.79 8.50
CA HIS A 70 10.93 -11.67 9.61
C HIS A 70 10.58 -11.15 11.02
N GLU A 71 9.64 -10.21 11.13
CA GLU A 71 9.10 -9.75 12.42
C GLU A 71 8.12 -10.75 13.02
N LEU A 72 7.53 -11.60 12.19
CA LEU A 72 6.59 -12.63 12.57
C LEU A 72 6.95 -13.96 11.88
N SER A 73 7.06 -15.04 12.66
CA SER A 73 7.31 -16.36 12.10
C SER A 73 6.03 -16.96 11.50
N PRO A 74 6.06 -17.52 10.28
CA PRO A 74 4.96 -18.31 9.75
C PRO A 74 4.83 -19.64 10.54
N ASP A 75 3.67 -20.27 10.49
CA ASP A 75 3.45 -21.59 11.08
C ASP A 75 4.06 -22.69 10.17
N SER A 76 4.02 -22.46 8.85
CA SER A 76 4.73 -23.28 7.85
C SER A 76 5.02 -22.43 6.60
N GLY A 77 5.86 -22.96 5.72
CA GLY A 77 6.30 -22.30 4.50
C GLY A 77 7.58 -21.48 4.69
N ASN A 78 8.08 -20.91 3.59
CA ASN A 78 9.35 -20.19 3.56
C ASN A 78 9.24 -18.87 2.80
N VAL A 79 9.99 -17.88 3.26
CA VAL A 79 10.27 -16.65 2.54
C VAL A 79 11.69 -16.71 2.01
N VAL A 80 11.87 -16.53 0.73
CA VAL A 80 13.17 -16.56 0.05
C VAL A 80 13.43 -15.20 -0.56
N LEU A 81 14.48 -14.54 -0.13
CA LEU A 81 15.00 -13.30 -0.70
C LEU A 81 16.23 -13.64 -1.55
N ALA A 82 16.39 -12.96 -2.69
CA ALA A 82 17.58 -13.11 -3.52
C ALA A 82 18.83 -12.67 -2.74
N LYS A 83 19.97 -13.33 -3.01
CA LYS A 83 21.22 -13.06 -2.32
C LYS A 83 21.67 -11.61 -2.54
N ASP A 84 22.24 -11.01 -1.50
CA ASP A 84 22.79 -9.64 -1.49
C ASP A 84 21.76 -8.55 -1.83
N LYS A 85 20.44 -8.83 -1.62
CA LYS A 85 19.34 -7.89 -1.80
C LYS A 85 18.79 -7.43 -0.46
N ASN A 86 18.54 -6.13 -0.38
CA ASN A 86 17.98 -5.49 0.81
C ASN A 86 16.49 -5.15 0.60
N ILE A 87 15.77 -5.28 1.70
CA ILE A 87 14.35 -5.01 1.78
C ILE A 87 14.10 -3.98 2.87
N SER A 88 13.25 -3.02 2.60
CA SER A 88 12.83 -2.04 3.61
C SER A 88 11.32 -1.88 3.61
N TYR A 89 10.76 -1.60 4.77
CA TYR A 89 9.32 -1.58 5.00
C TYR A 89 8.88 -0.26 5.63
N LEU A 90 7.85 0.34 5.04
CA LEU A 90 7.09 1.43 5.64
C LEU A 90 5.84 0.85 6.30
N ALA A 91 5.84 0.78 7.64
CA ALA A 91 4.66 0.43 8.40
C ALA A 91 3.65 1.60 8.43
N GLN A 92 2.37 1.27 8.56
CA GLN A 92 1.28 2.24 8.65
C GLN A 92 1.48 3.28 9.77
N TYR A 93 2.16 2.89 10.84
CA TYR A 93 2.54 3.76 11.96
C TYR A 93 4.03 3.54 12.25
N GLN A 94 4.83 4.56 11.98
CA GLN A 94 6.24 4.59 12.42
C GLN A 94 6.42 5.74 13.41
N ASP A 95 6.84 5.40 14.62
CA ASP A 95 7.28 6.39 15.60
C ASP A 95 8.75 6.72 15.33
N ILE A 96 8.99 7.85 14.68
CA ILE A 96 10.32 8.43 14.61
C ILE A 96 10.49 9.29 15.85
N HIS A 97 11.47 8.94 16.68
CA HIS A 97 11.87 9.70 17.86
C HIS A 97 13.29 10.23 17.65
N GLY A 98 13.51 11.49 17.93
CA GLY A 98 14.83 12.11 17.90
C GLY A 98 14.77 13.62 17.89
N HIS A 99 15.82 14.25 18.43
CA HIS A 99 15.99 15.72 18.48
C HIS A 99 16.51 16.31 17.14
N HIS A 100 16.53 15.49 16.07
CA HIS A 100 16.98 15.91 14.75
C HIS A 100 15.93 16.75 14.04
N THR A 101 16.39 17.63 13.15
CA THR A 101 15.51 18.31 12.18
C THR A 101 15.07 17.33 11.10
N ILE A 102 14.03 17.70 10.33
CA ILE A 102 13.57 16.90 9.18
C ILE A 102 14.72 16.66 8.20
N TYR A 103 15.49 17.70 7.90
CA TYR A 103 16.62 17.61 6.99
C TYR A 103 17.74 16.69 7.52
N GLU A 104 18.11 16.83 8.80
CA GLU A 104 19.11 15.96 9.44
C GLU A 104 18.71 14.48 9.44
N GLU A 105 17.44 14.19 9.63
CA GLU A 105 16.94 12.81 9.59
C GLU A 105 17.06 12.18 8.21
N LEU A 106 16.75 12.94 7.16
CA LEU A 106 16.86 12.44 5.80
C LEU A 106 18.31 12.35 5.33
N ILE A 107 19.14 13.33 5.66
CA ILE A 107 20.55 13.34 5.26
C ILE A 107 21.32 12.18 5.91
N SER A 108 20.89 11.71 7.10
CA SER A 108 21.49 10.57 7.77
C SER A 108 21.48 9.28 6.92
N THR A 109 20.53 9.15 5.98
CA THR A 109 20.48 8.01 5.04
C THR A 109 21.64 7.99 4.05
N LYS A 110 22.26 9.14 3.81
CA LYS A 110 23.37 9.34 2.88
C LYS A 110 24.72 9.53 3.63
N GLN A 111 24.80 9.10 4.90
CA GLN A 111 26.00 9.31 5.73
C GLN A 111 27.28 8.76 5.07
N HIS A 112 27.18 7.59 4.40
CA HIS A 112 28.31 7.01 3.69
C HIS A 112 28.83 7.89 2.54
N ILE A 113 27.94 8.61 1.83
CA ILE A 113 28.30 9.57 0.78
C ILE A 113 28.98 10.78 1.37
N ILE A 114 28.47 11.26 2.51
CA ILE A 114 29.06 12.39 3.25
C ILE A 114 30.46 12.03 3.74
N ASP A 115 30.62 10.82 4.26
CA ASP A 115 31.92 10.32 4.73
C ASP A 115 32.92 10.21 3.56
N MET A 116 32.47 9.77 2.38
CA MET A 116 33.29 9.76 1.17
C MET A 116 33.66 11.20 0.74
N GLU A 117 32.72 12.13 0.74
CA GLU A 117 32.99 13.53 0.41
C GLU A 117 34.03 14.13 1.37
N ASN A 118 33.88 13.90 2.66
CA ASN A 118 34.82 14.37 3.67
C ASN A 118 36.20 13.72 3.48
N ARG A 119 36.26 12.44 3.15
CA ARG A 119 37.53 11.76 2.90
C ARG A 119 38.23 12.27 1.63
N LEU A 120 37.46 12.55 0.56
CA LEU A 120 38.02 13.18 -0.66
C LEU A 120 38.65 14.54 -0.33
N ARG A 121 37.95 15.39 0.44
CA ARG A 121 38.47 16.69 0.86
C ARG A 121 39.72 16.57 1.74
N SER A 122 39.75 15.57 2.64
CA SER A 122 40.95 15.29 3.46
C SER A 122 42.12 14.87 2.58
N LEU A 123 41.92 13.96 1.62
CA LEU A 123 42.96 13.54 0.66
C LEU A 123 43.49 14.71 -0.16
N GLU A 124 42.63 15.63 -0.60
CA GLU A 124 43.05 16.86 -1.30
C GLU A 124 43.98 17.75 -0.45
N GLN A 125 43.72 17.82 0.84
CA GLN A 125 44.59 18.58 1.75
C GLN A 125 45.94 17.85 1.99
N GLU A 126 45.88 16.52 2.21
CA GLU A 126 47.06 15.68 2.42
C GLU A 126 47.98 15.72 1.18
N MET A 127 47.44 15.67 -0.04
CA MET A 127 48.20 15.77 -1.30
C MET A 127 48.93 17.10 -1.46
N LYS A 128 48.46 18.20 -0.89
CA LYS A 128 49.15 19.51 -0.98
C LYS A 128 50.51 19.54 -0.22
N THR A 129 50.65 18.66 0.77
CA THR A 129 51.84 18.67 1.69
C THR A 129 52.74 17.45 1.46
N THR A 130 52.31 16.46 0.67
CA THR A 130 53.02 15.19 0.44
C THR A 130 53.73 15.17 -0.92
N THR A 131 54.90 14.55 -0.99
CA THR A 131 55.70 14.41 -2.22
C THR A 131 56.23 12.98 -2.39
N GLY A 132 56.66 12.62 -3.60
CA GLY A 132 57.26 11.30 -3.91
C GLY A 132 56.21 10.16 -3.91
N ASP A 133 56.65 8.94 -3.66
CA ASP A 133 55.83 7.70 -3.74
C ASP A 133 54.57 7.77 -2.84
N ALA A 134 54.64 8.52 -1.74
CA ALA A 134 53.49 8.74 -0.88
C ALA A 134 52.39 9.57 -1.57
N LEU A 135 52.76 10.54 -2.40
CA LEU A 135 51.82 11.33 -3.20
C LEU A 135 51.15 10.42 -4.25
N ASP A 136 51.86 9.55 -4.93
CA ASP A 136 51.30 8.63 -5.92
C ASP A 136 50.28 7.66 -5.28
N SER A 137 50.54 7.19 -4.06
CA SER A 137 49.61 6.37 -3.30
C SER A 137 48.31 7.12 -2.93
N LEU A 138 48.45 8.39 -2.50
CA LEU A 138 47.28 9.25 -2.21
C LEU A 138 46.47 9.54 -3.48
N MET A 139 47.12 9.82 -4.60
CA MET A 139 46.46 10.06 -5.88
C MET A 139 45.66 8.84 -6.37
N ASN A 140 46.23 7.65 -6.25
CA ASN A 140 45.52 6.39 -6.56
C ASN A 140 44.30 6.19 -5.67
N THR A 141 44.40 6.47 -4.37
CA THR A 141 43.30 6.38 -3.42
C THR A 141 42.19 7.40 -3.74
N TYR A 142 42.57 8.64 -4.04
CA TYR A 142 41.68 9.71 -4.44
C TYR A 142 40.93 9.35 -5.74
N THR A 143 41.63 8.87 -6.75
CA THR A 143 40.99 8.48 -8.03
C THR A 143 39.97 7.38 -7.84
N ARG A 144 40.29 6.37 -7.05
CA ARG A 144 39.35 5.26 -6.74
C ARG A 144 38.12 5.74 -5.98
N LEU A 145 38.33 6.57 -4.95
CA LEU A 145 37.24 7.07 -4.12
C LEU A 145 36.36 8.07 -4.87
N SER A 146 36.96 8.94 -5.69
CA SER A 146 36.25 9.88 -6.56
C SER A 146 35.37 9.15 -7.57
N HIS A 147 35.88 8.10 -8.21
CA HIS A 147 35.10 7.26 -9.11
C HIS A 147 33.93 6.55 -8.38
N GLN A 148 34.16 6.05 -7.16
CA GLN A 148 33.09 5.47 -6.37
C GLN A 148 32.03 6.50 -5.99
N PHE A 149 32.44 7.71 -5.59
CA PHE A 149 31.54 8.82 -5.26
C PHE A 149 30.67 9.24 -6.46
N GLU A 150 31.24 9.24 -7.69
CA GLU A 150 30.48 9.47 -8.91
C GLU A 150 29.47 8.36 -9.21
N LEU A 151 29.88 7.09 -9.09
CA LEU A 151 28.99 5.93 -9.30
C LEU A 151 27.79 5.92 -8.34
N GLU A 152 27.98 6.44 -7.13
CA GLU A 152 26.92 6.54 -6.11
C GLU A 152 26.14 7.87 -6.18
N ASN A 153 26.27 8.63 -7.29
CA ASN A 153 25.65 9.96 -7.48
C ASN A 153 25.97 10.94 -6.35
N GLY A 154 27.19 10.90 -5.82
CA GLY A 154 27.61 11.70 -4.68
C GLY A 154 27.44 13.21 -4.85
N TYR A 155 27.44 13.74 -6.07
CA TYR A 155 27.19 15.16 -6.31
C TYR A 155 25.71 15.55 -6.22
N ALA A 156 24.78 14.60 -6.34
CA ALA A 156 23.35 14.85 -6.44
C ALA A 156 22.58 14.64 -5.12
N TYR A 157 23.19 14.04 -4.08
CA TYR A 157 22.46 13.60 -2.89
C TYR A 157 21.69 14.74 -2.18
N LYS A 158 22.24 15.97 -2.15
CA LYS A 158 21.54 17.12 -1.54
C LYS A 158 20.29 17.49 -2.32
N SER A 159 20.39 17.48 -3.66
CA SER A 159 19.26 17.76 -4.55
C SER A 159 18.20 16.65 -4.48
N GLU A 160 18.61 15.38 -4.33
CA GLU A 160 17.69 14.26 -4.11
C GLU A 160 16.89 14.43 -2.82
N ILE A 161 17.58 14.78 -1.71
CA ILE A 161 16.93 15.02 -0.41
C ILE A 161 15.91 16.16 -0.53
N MET A 162 16.30 17.28 -1.13
CA MET A 162 15.39 18.41 -1.33
C MET A 162 14.21 18.05 -2.24
N GLY A 163 14.47 17.30 -3.30
CA GLY A 163 13.43 16.81 -4.21
C GLY A 163 12.42 15.91 -3.52
N VAL A 164 12.87 14.98 -2.68
CA VAL A 164 12.00 14.10 -1.90
C VAL A 164 11.20 14.89 -0.86
N LEU A 165 11.81 15.83 -0.14
CA LEU A 165 11.12 16.67 0.84
C LEU A 165 10.00 17.51 0.19
N LYS A 166 10.33 18.21 -0.90
CA LYS A 166 9.35 19.03 -1.66
C LYS A 166 8.25 18.15 -2.25
N GLY A 167 8.61 17.00 -2.80
CA GLY A 167 7.65 16.04 -3.35
C GLY A 167 6.68 15.47 -2.31
N LEU A 168 7.11 15.35 -1.05
CA LEU A 168 6.27 14.94 0.07
C LEU A 168 5.51 16.11 0.73
N GLY A 169 5.53 17.31 0.11
CA GLY A 169 4.77 18.47 0.54
C GLY A 169 5.35 19.20 1.76
N PHE A 170 6.68 19.13 1.96
CA PHE A 170 7.39 19.99 2.92
C PHE A 170 7.91 21.24 2.23
N THR A 171 7.74 22.39 2.87
CA THR A 171 8.34 23.67 2.44
C THR A 171 9.78 23.80 2.96
N GLU A 172 10.55 24.72 2.40
CA GLU A 172 11.93 24.96 2.87
C GLU A 172 11.97 25.41 4.33
N GLU A 173 10.94 26.09 4.81
CA GLU A 173 10.80 26.49 6.22
C GLU A 173 10.59 25.29 7.15
N ASP A 174 10.00 24.20 6.64
CA ASP A 174 9.79 22.99 7.44
C ASP A 174 11.09 22.20 7.68
N PHE A 175 12.11 22.36 6.83
CA PHE A 175 13.31 21.52 6.87
C PHE A 175 14.07 21.59 8.20
N GLU A 176 14.07 22.78 8.83
CA GLU A 176 14.71 23.01 10.12
C GLU A 176 13.82 22.68 11.33
N ARG A 177 12.59 22.22 11.08
CA ARG A 177 11.68 21.84 12.17
C ARG A 177 12.11 20.52 12.80
N GLN A 178 12.06 20.47 14.13
CA GLN A 178 12.36 19.26 14.89
C GLN A 178 11.27 18.21 14.71
N ILE A 179 11.66 16.96 14.55
CA ILE A 179 10.76 15.81 14.35
C ILE A 179 9.74 15.68 15.47
N GLU A 180 10.10 16.00 16.70
CA GLU A 180 9.20 15.91 17.86
C GLU A 180 7.99 16.84 17.73
N THR A 181 8.15 17.98 17.06
CA THR A 181 7.07 18.97 16.85
C THR A 181 6.10 18.60 15.75
N LEU A 182 6.38 17.53 15.00
CA LEU A 182 5.59 17.12 13.86
C LEU A 182 4.33 16.36 14.29
N SER A 183 3.26 16.53 13.51
CA SER A 183 2.08 15.68 13.60
C SER A 183 2.40 14.24 13.19
N GLY A 184 1.60 13.26 13.62
CA GLY A 184 1.77 11.86 13.22
C GLY A 184 1.84 11.67 11.70
N GLY A 185 0.99 12.35 10.94
CA GLY A 185 1.02 12.30 9.47
C GLY A 185 2.28 12.90 8.85
N GLN A 186 2.83 13.96 9.45
CA GLN A 186 4.12 14.53 9.02
C GLN A 186 5.28 13.58 9.32
N LYS A 187 5.29 12.94 10.50
CA LYS A 187 6.26 11.90 10.85
C LYS A 187 6.24 10.74 9.86
N THR A 188 5.04 10.27 9.48
CA THR A 188 4.91 9.21 8.45
C THR A 188 5.48 9.65 7.11
N ARG A 189 5.29 10.92 6.70
CA ARG A 189 5.88 11.47 5.46
C ARG A 189 7.41 11.53 5.53
N VAL A 190 7.98 11.92 6.67
CA VAL A 190 9.44 11.90 6.88
C VAL A 190 9.98 10.47 6.80
N ALA A 191 9.29 9.49 7.44
CA ALA A 191 9.63 8.08 7.37
C ALA A 191 9.62 7.56 5.93
N LEU A 192 8.59 7.91 5.16
CA LEU A 192 8.51 7.58 3.73
C LEU A 192 9.69 8.18 2.97
N GLY A 193 10.00 9.47 3.18
CA GLY A 193 11.15 10.13 2.54
C GLY A 193 12.47 9.45 2.85
N LYS A 194 12.69 9.09 4.11
CA LYS A 194 13.88 8.33 4.53
C LYS A 194 14.00 6.98 3.81
N LEU A 195 12.88 6.27 3.71
CA LEU A 195 12.82 4.99 3.03
C LEU A 195 13.11 5.10 1.52
N LEU A 196 12.54 6.11 0.85
CA LEU A 196 12.77 6.36 -0.57
C LEU A 196 14.24 6.71 -0.86
N LEU A 197 14.86 7.54 -0.03
CA LEU A 197 16.27 7.94 -0.15
C LEU A 197 17.25 6.79 0.13
N ALA A 198 16.88 5.84 0.98
CA ALA A 198 17.68 4.64 1.24
C ALA A 198 17.75 3.71 0.00
N SER A 199 16.81 3.84 -0.92
CA SER A 199 16.75 3.14 -2.21
C SER A 199 17.01 1.62 -2.11
N PRO A 200 16.27 0.87 -1.26
CA PRO A 200 16.46 -0.58 -1.14
C PRO A 200 16.10 -1.31 -2.44
N ASP A 201 16.60 -2.55 -2.60
CA ASP A 201 16.25 -3.39 -3.76
C ASP A 201 14.77 -3.76 -3.80
N ILE A 202 14.14 -3.89 -2.61
CA ILE A 202 12.70 -4.11 -2.48
C ILE A 202 12.11 -3.12 -1.47
N LEU A 203 11.08 -2.42 -1.92
CA LEU A 203 10.35 -1.44 -1.15
C LEU A 203 8.97 -1.98 -0.79
N LEU A 204 8.71 -2.20 0.50
CA LEU A 204 7.38 -2.58 1.00
C LEU A 204 6.67 -1.35 1.55
N LEU A 205 5.50 -1.04 1.01
CA LEU A 205 4.72 0.14 1.39
C LEU A 205 3.33 -0.28 1.89
N ASP A 206 3.02 0.04 3.14
CA ASP A 206 1.67 -0.19 3.72
C ASP A 206 0.93 1.14 3.83
N GLU A 207 -0.08 1.33 2.96
CA GLU A 207 -0.89 2.55 2.83
C GLU A 207 -0.08 3.85 2.66
N PRO A 208 0.84 3.93 1.66
CA PRO A 208 1.75 5.07 1.53
C PRO A 208 1.05 6.38 1.15
N THR A 209 -0.17 6.32 0.61
CA THR A 209 -0.96 7.49 0.23
C THR A 209 -1.67 8.16 1.41
N ASN A 210 -1.71 7.50 2.58
CA ASN A 210 -2.28 8.09 3.77
C ASN A 210 -1.49 9.34 4.19
N HIS A 211 -2.21 10.39 4.54
CA HIS A 211 -1.67 11.69 4.96
C HIS A 211 -0.93 12.49 3.86
N LEU A 212 -0.94 12.02 2.61
CA LEU A 212 -0.49 12.79 1.44
C LEU A 212 -1.64 13.61 0.85
N ASP A 213 -1.32 14.76 0.29
CA ASP A 213 -2.24 15.51 -0.58
C ASP A 213 -2.11 15.04 -2.03
N MET A 214 -2.95 15.58 -2.90
CA MET A 214 -2.99 15.11 -4.30
C MET A 214 -1.70 15.39 -5.06
N GLU A 215 -1.00 16.48 -4.76
CA GLU A 215 0.28 16.81 -5.39
C GLU A 215 1.38 15.83 -4.95
N SER A 216 1.46 15.55 -3.64
CA SER A 216 2.40 14.56 -3.10
C SER A 216 2.10 13.14 -3.59
N ILE A 217 0.81 12.76 -3.76
CA ILE A 217 0.44 11.47 -4.36
C ILE A 217 0.92 11.40 -5.81
N SER A 218 0.67 12.44 -6.62
CA SER A 218 1.11 12.48 -8.02
C SER A 218 2.63 12.42 -8.16
N TRP A 219 3.35 13.09 -7.25
CA TRP A 219 4.80 13.00 -7.18
C TRP A 219 5.27 11.57 -6.82
N LEU A 220 4.63 10.95 -5.81
CA LEU A 220 4.96 9.58 -5.38
C LEU A 220 4.69 8.57 -6.49
N GLU A 221 3.59 8.71 -7.24
CA GLU A 221 3.30 7.89 -8.43
C GLU A 221 4.46 7.94 -9.42
N THR A 222 4.91 9.16 -9.77
CA THR A 222 6.01 9.39 -10.70
C THR A 222 7.33 8.82 -10.17
N TYR A 223 7.61 9.00 -8.89
CA TYR A 223 8.80 8.46 -8.23
C TYR A 223 8.83 6.93 -8.29
N LEU A 224 7.72 6.27 -7.91
CA LEU A 224 7.64 4.80 -7.88
C LEU A 224 7.68 4.18 -9.28
N LEU A 225 7.12 4.84 -10.30
CA LEU A 225 7.23 4.39 -11.70
C LEU A 225 8.69 4.34 -12.16
N ASN A 226 9.49 5.33 -11.76
CA ASN A 226 10.90 5.43 -12.12
C ASN A 226 11.84 4.70 -11.14
N TYR A 227 11.31 4.14 -10.07
CA TYR A 227 12.10 3.44 -9.06
C TYR A 227 12.80 2.21 -9.64
N SER A 228 14.11 2.09 -9.45
CA SER A 228 14.93 1.02 -10.04
C SER A 228 14.75 -0.36 -9.40
N GLY A 229 14.31 -0.42 -8.14
CA GLY A 229 14.03 -1.65 -7.41
C GLY A 229 12.60 -2.17 -7.59
N ALA A 230 12.30 -3.31 -6.97
CA ALA A 230 10.95 -3.83 -6.88
C ALA A 230 10.13 -3.07 -5.82
N VAL A 231 8.82 -2.95 -6.04
CA VAL A 231 7.91 -2.29 -5.10
C VAL A 231 6.73 -3.20 -4.83
N PHE A 232 6.41 -3.39 -3.55
CA PHE A 232 5.24 -4.15 -3.12
C PHE A 232 4.36 -3.28 -2.23
N ILE A 233 3.17 -2.95 -2.72
CA ILE A 233 2.30 -1.91 -2.15
C ILE A 233 1.02 -2.51 -1.62
N VAL A 234 0.67 -2.19 -0.39
CA VAL A 234 -0.70 -2.32 0.14
C VAL A 234 -1.34 -0.95 0.07
N SER A 235 -2.45 -0.81 -0.64
CA SER A 235 -3.23 0.43 -0.65
C SER A 235 -4.71 0.15 -0.93
N HIS A 236 -5.56 1.02 -0.40
CA HIS A 236 -6.99 1.09 -0.72
C HIS A 236 -7.28 2.09 -1.85
N ASP A 237 -6.32 2.89 -2.24
CA ASP A 237 -6.42 3.83 -3.35
C ASP A 237 -6.28 3.10 -4.70
N ARG A 238 -7.42 2.85 -5.32
CA ARG A 238 -7.50 2.12 -6.60
C ARG A 238 -6.87 2.89 -7.74
N TYR A 239 -6.97 4.22 -7.73
CA TYR A 239 -6.42 5.08 -8.76
C TYR A 239 -4.90 5.08 -8.72
N PHE A 240 -4.33 5.22 -7.53
CA PHE A 240 -2.89 5.10 -7.30
C PHE A 240 -2.35 3.74 -7.75
N LEU A 241 -3.01 2.63 -7.34
CA LEU A 241 -2.60 1.29 -7.76
C LEU A 241 -2.72 1.11 -9.27
N ASP A 242 -3.75 1.65 -9.90
CA ASP A 242 -3.95 1.50 -11.35
C ASP A 242 -2.84 2.13 -12.17
N LYS A 243 -2.25 3.22 -11.67
CA LYS A 243 -1.13 3.90 -12.32
C LYS A 243 0.22 3.22 -12.09
N VAL A 244 0.47 2.74 -10.87
CA VAL A 244 1.82 2.33 -10.45
C VAL A 244 2.07 0.84 -10.69
N VAL A 245 1.08 -0.04 -10.49
CA VAL A 245 1.34 -1.47 -10.44
C VAL A 245 1.16 -2.19 -11.77
N THR A 246 1.97 -3.24 -11.95
CA THR A 246 1.94 -4.14 -13.12
C THR A 246 1.49 -5.56 -12.76
N LYS A 247 1.39 -5.86 -11.47
CA LYS A 247 0.92 -7.15 -10.94
C LYS A 247 0.07 -6.90 -9.69
N VAL A 248 -0.97 -7.70 -9.52
CA VAL A 248 -1.83 -7.68 -8.34
C VAL A 248 -1.80 -9.05 -7.68
N VAL A 249 -1.48 -9.08 -6.39
CA VAL A 249 -1.53 -10.25 -5.51
C VAL A 249 -2.75 -10.08 -4.61
N GLU A 250 -3.71 -10.98 -4.70
CA GLU A 250 -4.94 -10.91 -3.91
C GLU A 250 -4.94 -11.95 -2.81
N ILE A 251 -5.32 -11.53 -1.58
CA ILE A 251 -5.62 -12.44 -0.47
C ILE A 251 -7.14 -12.48 -0.28
N GLU A 252 -7.74 -13.66 -0.48
CA GLU A 252 -9.16 -13.89 -0.28
C GLU A 252 -9.39 -15.20 0.50
N ALA A 253 -10.03 -15.10 1.66
CA ALA A 253 -10.27 -16.24 2.57
C ALA A 253 -9.01 -17.09 2.87
N GLY A 254 -7.88 -16.42 3.09
CA GLY A 254 -6.59 -17.04 3.39
C GLY A 254 -5.83 -17.57 2.16
N ASN A 255 -6.47 -17.70 1.01
CA ASN A 255 -5.84 -18.13 -0.24
C ASN A 255 -5.27 -16.93 -0.99
N MET A 256 -4.26 -17.20 -1.82
CA MET A 256 -3.58 -16.18 -2.60
C MET A 256 -3.73 -16.42 -4.10
N ARG A 257 -3.95 -15.36 -4.85
CA ARG A 257 -4.00 -15.41 -6.32
C ARG A 257 -3.24 -14.24 -6.92
N MET A 258 -2.53 -14.50 -8.01
CA MET A 258 -1.77 -13.47 -8.73
C MET A 258 -2.47 -13.16 -10.06
N TYR A 259 -2.47 -11.86 -10.40
CA TYR A 259 -3.02 -11.34 -11.64
C TYR A 259 -1.99 -10.41 -12.28
N SER A 260 -1.66 -10.66 -13.52
CA SER A 260 -0.83 -9.75 -14.32
C SER A 260 -1.67 -8.58 -14.82
N GLY A 261 -1.10 -7.38 -14.78
CA GLY A 261 -1.74 -6.13 -15.16
C GLY A 261 -1.95 -5.19 -13.97
N ASN A 262 -2.51 -4.02 -14.26
CA ASN A 262 -2.87 -3.01 -13.28
C ASN A 262 -4.16 -3.36 -12.52
N TYR A 263 -4.59 -2.45 -11.62
CA TYR A 263 -5.78 -2.68 -10.81
C TYR A 263 -7.06 -2.84 -11.64
N SER A 264 -7.23 -2.07 -12.72
CA SER A 264 -8.40 -2.15 -13.61
C SER A 264 -8.45 -3.50 -14.35
N ALA A 265 -7.32 -3.98 -14.84
CA ALA A 265 -7.22 -5.30 -15.48
C ALA A 265 -7.55 -6.45 -14.50
N TYR A 266 -7.05 -6.35 -13.26
CA TYR A 266 -7.42 -7.27 -12.18
C TYR A 266 -8.92 -7.26 -11.91
N ALA A 267 -9.53 -6.07 -11.73
CA ALA A 267 -10.94 -5.93 -11.40
C ALA A 267 -11.84 -6.55 -12.47
N LEU A 268 -11.50 -6.32 -13.75
CA LEU A 268 -12.20 -6.94 -14.89
C LEU A 268 -12.08 -8.46 -14.88
N LYS A 269 -10.87 -8.99 -14.72
CA LYS A 269 -10.61 -10.43 -14.70
C LYS A 269 -11.28 -11.11 -13.51
N LYS A 270 -11.27 -10.48 -12.34
CA LYS A 270 -11.99 -10.98 -11.15
C LYS A 270 -13.50 -11.05 -11.39
N ALA A 271 -14.10 -10.01 -12.00
CA ALA A 271 -15.51 -10.01 -12.35
C ALA A 271 -15.86 -11.17 -13.31
N GLN A 272 -15.07 -11.35 -14.36
CA GLN A 272 -15.26 -12.45 -15.33
C GLN A 272 -15.17 -13.83 -14.65
N LEU A 273 -14.17 -14.05 -13.79
CA LEU A 273 -14.01 -15.31 -13.06
C LEU A 273 -15.19 -15.59 -12.13
N ARG A 274 -15.67 -14.55 -11.44
CA ARG A 274 -16.83 -14.64 -10.56
C ARG A 274 -18.11 -14.98 -11.32
N ASP A 275 -18.34 -14.32 -12.46
CA ASP A 275 -19.48 -14.61 -13.33
C ASP A 275 -19.43 -16.04 -13.87
N ALA A 276 -18.26 -16.51 -14.26
CA ALA A 276 -18.05 -17.88 -14.71
C ALA A 276 -18.35 -18.89 -13.58
N GLN A 277 -17.85 -18.65 -12.37
CA GLN A 277 -18.12 -19.50 -11.21
C GLN A 277 -19.61 -19.51 -10.84
N TYR A 278 -20.27 -18.35 -10.88
CA TYR A 278 -21.70 -18.26 -10.62
C TYR A 278 -22.53 -18.99 -11.66
N LYS A 279 -22.19 -18.88 -12.96
CA LYS A 279 -22.83 -19.64 -14.03
C LYS A 279 -22.62 -21.14 -13.85
N ALA A 280 -21.40 -21.57 -13.52
CA ALA A 280 -21.10 -22.98 -13.25
C ALA A 280 -21.94 -23.54 -12.10
N TYR A 281 -22.04 -22.77 -10.99
CA TYR A 281 -22.89 -23.11 -9.86
C TYR A 281 -24.36 -23.25 -10.28
N LEU A 282 -24.93 -22.29 -11.00
CA LEU A 282 -26.32 -22.33 -11.45
C LEU A 282 -26.59 -23.53 -12.39
N ASN A 283 -25.68 -23.84 -13.30
CA ASN A 283 -25.78 -24.98 -14.17
C ASN A 283 -25.79 -26.28 -13.38
N GLN A 284 -24.84 -26.44 -12.44
CA GLN A 284 -24.80 -27.63 -11.60
C GLN A 284 -26.07 -27.77 -10.74
N GLN A 285 -26.62 -26.69 -10.19
CA GLN A 285 -27.86 -26.72 -9.43
C GLN A 285 -29.05 -27.15 -10.30
N ARG A 286 -29.10 -26.70 -11.57
CA ARG A 286 -30.14 -27.18 -12.51
C ARG A 286 -30.01 -28.66 -12.79
N ASP A 287 -28.78 -29.15 -13.02
CA ASP A 287 -28.53 -30.57 -13.30
C ASP A 287 -28.85 -31.44 -12.09
N ILE A 288 -28.49 -31.04 -10.89
CA ILE A 288 -28.84 -31.72 -9.65
C ILE A 288 -30.35 -31.80 -9.50
N LYS A 289 -31.08 -30.68 -9.63
CA LYS A 289 -32.53 -30.62 -9.53
C LYS A 289 -33.21 -31.50 -10.61
N HIS A 290 -32.68 -31.51 -11.83
CA HIS A 290 -33.16 -32.37 -12.88
C HIS A 290 -32.96 -33.85 -12.54
N GLN A 291 -31.79 -34.26 -12.04
CA GLN A 291 -31.54 -35.66 -11.64
C GLN A 291 -32.43 -36.07 -10.45
N GLU A 292 -32.63 -35.21 -9.48
CA GLU A 292 -33.54 -35.46 -8.35
C GLU A 292 -34.99 -35.70 -8.84
N ALA A 293 -35.46 -34.89 -9.81
CA ALA A 293 -36.79 -35.07 -10.41
C ALA A 293 -36.92 -36.38 -11.17
N VAL A 294 -35.86 -36.77 -11.91
CA VAL A 294 -35.82 -38.07 -12.61
C VAL A 294 -35.82 -39.25 -11.64
N ILE A 295 -35.04 -39.14 -10.54
CA ILE A 295 -35.00 -40.15 -9.47
C ILE A 295 -36.36 -40.30 -8.82
N ALA A 296 -37.03 -39.18 -8.47
CA ALA A 296 -38.36 -39.17 -7.88
C ALA A 296 -39.39 -39.84 -8.81
N LYS A 297 -39.34 -39.52 -10.12
CA LYS A 297 -40.22 -40.14 -11.14
C LYS A 297 -39.95 -41.64 -11.28
N LEU A 298 -38.71 -42.11 -11.27
CA LEU A 298 -38.38 -43.54 -11.32
C LEU A 298 -38.86 -44.28 -10.08
N LYS A 299 -38.76 -43.68 -8.89
CA LYS A 299 -39.29 -44.25 -7.64
C LYS A 299 -40.82 -44.35 -7.64
N SER A 300 -41.54 -43.38 -8.24
CA SER A 300 -42.99 -43.38 -8.30
C SER A 300 -43.59 -44.54 -9.17
N PHE A 301 -42.82 -45.10 -10.09
CA PHE A 301 -43.28 -46.24 -10.89
C PHE A 301 -43.35 -47.56 -10.13
N ASN A 302 -42.82 -47.66 -8.94
CA ASN A 302 -42.86 -48.80 -7.99
C ASN A 302 -42.52 -50.17 -8.64
N ARG A 303 -41.70 -50.20 -9.69
CA ARG A 303 -41.22 -51.42 -10.35
C ARG A 303 -39.78 -51.67 -9.93
N GLU A 304 -39.44 -52.92 -9.60
CA GLU A 304 -38.08 -53.29 -9.14
C GLU A 304 -36.95 -52.76 -10.04
N LYS A 305 -37.12 -52.89 -11.37
CA LYS A 305 -36.15 -52.39 -12.34
C LYS A 305 -36.03 -50.86 -12.34
N SER A 306 -37.11 -50.13 -12.07
CA SER A 306 -37.12 -48.66 -11.96
C SER A 306 -36.47 -48.21 -10.67
N ILE A 307 -36.68 -48.93 -9.56
CA ILE A 307 -36.08 -48.67 -8.27
C ILE A 307 -34.56 -48.86 -8.33
N LYS A 308 -34.05 -49.97 -8.91
CA LYS A 308 -32.61 -50.20 -9.13
C LYS A 308 -31.95 -49.10 -9.96
N ARG A 309 -32.66 -48.58 -10.98
CA ARG A 309 -32.17 -47.46 -11.80
C ARG A 309 -32.15 -46.16 -11.00
N ALA A 310 -33.13 -45.91 -10.14
CA ALA A 310 -33.17 -44.76 -9.26
C ALA A 310 -31.99 -44.76 -8.25
N GLU A 311 -31.75 -45.89 -7.59
CA GLU A 311 -30.65 -46.11 -6.67
C GLU A 311 -29.26 -45.89 -7.31
N SER A 312 -29.10 -46.40 -8.55
CA SER A 312 -27.86 -46.18 -9.31
C SER A 312 -27.60 -44.71 -9.59
N ARG A 313 -28.66 -43.96 -9.98
CA ARG A 313 -28.55 -42.50 -10.21
C ARG A 313 -28.31 -41.72 -8.91
N GLU A 314 -28.94 -42.15 -7.82
CA GLU A 314 -28.74 -41.54 -6.48
C GLU A 314 -27.27 -41.69 -6.05
N LYS A 315 -26.70 -42.90 -6.20
CA LYS A 315 -25.28 -43.13 -5.94
C LYS A 315 -24.34 -42.31 -6.84
N MET A 316 -24.75 -42.01 -8.07
CA MET A 316 -24.00 -41.14 -8.97
C MET A 316 -24.10 -39.68 -8.53
N LEU A 317 -25.28 -39.22 -8.09
CA LEU A 317 -25.52 -37.88 -7.61
C LEU A 317 -24.77 -37.59 -6.32
N ASP A 318 -24.70 -38.58 -5.41
CA ASP A 318 -23.93 -38.46 -4.15
C ASP A 318 -22.41 -38.32 -4.38
N LYS A 319 -21.89 -38.81 -5.50
CA LYS A 319 -20.49 -38.69 -5.90
C LYS A 319 -20.15 -37.33 -6.54
N VAL A 320 -21.17 -36.56 -6.94
CA VAL A 320 -20.96 -35.26 -7.56
C VAL A 320 -20.39 -34.26 -6.52
N GLN A 321 -19.20 -33.75 -6.80
CA GLN A 321 -18.60 -32.72 -5.99
C GLN A 321 -19.42 -31.42 -6.15
N ARG A 322 -20.10 -31.02 -5.09
CA ARG A 322 -20.97 -29.84 -5.13
C ARG A 322 -20.11 -28.57 -5.12
N ILE A 323 -20.42 -27.67 -6.06
CA ILE A 323 -19.82 -26.34 -6.11
C ILE A 323 -20.53 -25.48 -5.07
N ASP A 324 -19.76 -24.92 -4.15
CA ASP A 324 -20.30 -23.95 -3.19
C ASP A 324 -20.80 -22.69 -3.89
N LYS A 325 -21.90 -22.16 -3.40
CA LYS A 325 -22.38 -20.86 -3.90
C LYS A 325 -21.28 -19.83 -3.71
N PRO A 326 -20.80 -19.15 -4.78
CA PRO A 326 -19.83 -18.08 -4.63
C PRO A 326 -20.36 -17.06 -3.61
N GLN A 327 -19.57 -16.76 -2.59
CA GLN A 327 -19.96 -15.80 -1.57
C GLN A 327 -20.24 -14.47 -2.25
N GLU A 328 -21.44 -13.97 -2.13
CA GLU A 328 -21.75 -12.58 -2.44
C GLU A 328 -21.01 -11.74 -1.41
N ILE A 329 -19.83 -11.24 -1.79
CA ILE A 329 -19.17 -10.23 -0.98
C ILE A 329 -20.08 -9.01 -1.07
N GLN A 330 -20.96 -8.86 -0.10
CA GLN A 330 -21.68 -7.60 0.10
C GLN A 330 -20.67 -6.56 0.57
N ASN A 331 -19.85 -6.07 -0.38
CA ASN A 331 -18.88 -5.01 -0.12
C ASN A 331 -19.55 -3.64 0.09
N GLN A 332 -20.88 -3.59 0.05
CA GLN A 332 -21.63 -2.37 0.26
C GLN A 332 -22.52 -2.53 1.49
N MET A 333 -22.05 -2.00 2.59
CA MET A 333 -22.94 -1.67 3.69
C MET A 333 -23.89 -0.58 3.18
N ARG A 334 -25.13 -0.93 2.90
CA ARG A 334 -26.18 0.05 2.61
C ARG A 334 -26.68 0.60 3.93
N ILE A 335 -26.15 1.75 4.31
CA ILE A 335 -26.71 2.55 5.39
C ILE A 335 -27.79 3.42 4.73
N SER A 336 -29.05 3.11 4.96
CA SER A 336 -30.17 4.00 4.64
C SER A 336 -30.41 4.90 5.84
N LEU A 337 -29.93 6.13 5.76
CA LEU A 337 -30.21 7.16 6.75
C LEU A 337 -31.44 7.94 6.26
N GLU A 338 -32.59 7.57 6.77
CA GLU A 338 -33.80 8.36 6.54
C GLU A 338 -33.87 9.49 7.57
N PRO A 339 -33.94 10.75 7.14
CA PRO A 339 -34.03 11.86 8.06
C PRO A 339 -35.36 11.79 8.82
N ARG A 340 -35.32 11.93 10.15
CA ARG A 340 -36.51 11.97 11.00
C ARG A 340 -37.46 13.11 10.61
N PHE A 341 -36.87 14.20 10.14
CA PHE A 341 -37.59 15.37 9.59
C PHE A 341 -36.91 15.78 8.29
N VAL A 342 -37.70 16.15 7.29
CA VAL A 342 -37.18 16.66 6.03
C VAL A 342 -36.76 18.12 6.25
N SER A 343 -35.50 18.45 6.02
CA SER A 343 -34.97 19.82 6.09
C SER A 343 -35.58 20.74 5.02
N GLY A 344 -35.44 22.06 5.19
CA GLY A 344 -35.68 23.02 4.14
C GLY A 344 -34.81 22.76 2.89
N ASN A 345 -35.02 23.52 1.82
CA ASN A 345 -34.25 23.39 0.59
C ASN A 345 -32.81 23.87 0.80
N ASP A 346 -32.64 24.98 1.49
CA ASP A 346 -31.33 25.53 1.84
C ASP A 346 -30.88 24.89 3.15
N VAL A 347 -29.76 24.16 3.09
CA VAL A 347 -29.26 23.35 4.23
C VAL A 347 -28.12 24.07 4.94
N LEU A 348 -27.22 24.69 4.20
CA LEU A 348 -26.11 25.46 4.73
C LEU A 348 -25.81 26.63 3.81
N THR A 349 -25.72 27.83 4.37
CA THR A 349 -25.23 29.02 3.69
C THR A 349 -24.06 29.58 4.45
N VAL A 350 -22.95 29.78 3.77
CA VAL A 350 -21.70 30.35 4.31
C VAL A 350 -21.43 31.66 3.57
N GLU A 351 -21.20 32.72 4.32
CA GLU A 351 -21.00 34.07 3.78
C GLU A 351 -19.68 34.66 4.33
N SER A 352 -18.77 34.98 3.42
CA SER A 352 -17.50 35.69 3.67
C SER A 352 -16.69 35.12 4.85
N LEU A 353 -16.68 33.80 5.01
CA LEU A 353 -16.05 33.12 6.13
C LEU A 353 -14.54 33.22 6.03
N SER A 354 -13.88 33.65 7.12
CA SER A 354 -12.42 33.76 7.18
C SER A 354 -11.90 33.20 8.50
N LYS A 355 -10.71 32.59 8.43
CA LYS A 355 -10.00 32.06 9.60
C LYS A 355 -8.50 32.13 9.44
N SER A 356 -7.85 32.65 10.48
CA SER A 356 -6.39 32.70 10.61
C SER A 356 -5.96 32.18 11.98
N PHE A 357 -4.74 31.71 12.05
CA PHE A 357 -4.02 31.44 13.31
C PHE A 357 -2.77 32.32 13.34
N PRO A 358 -2.15 32.54 14.52
CA PRO A 358 -0.95 33.34 14.60
C PRO A 358 0.10 32.90 13.58
N GLY A 359 0.44 33.80 12.65
CA GLY A 359 1.42 33.56 11.58
C GLY A 359 0.88 32.92 10.29
N GLN A 360 -0.39 32.47 10.23
CA GLN A 360 -0.91 31.80 9.04
C GLN A 360 -2.39 32.11 8.80
N THR A 361 -2.73 32.64 7.64
CA THR A 361 -4.12 32.72 7.16
C THR A 361 -4.48 31.40 6.47
N LEU A 362 -5.50 30.72 6.97
CA LEU A 362 -5.96 29.45 6.38
C LEU A 362 -6.85 29.68 5.16
N PHE A 363 -7.84 30.55 5.31
CA PHE A 363 -8.75 30.94 4.22
C PHE A 363 -9.38 32.31 4.53
N SER A 364 -9.77 33.01 3.48
CA SER A 364 -10.40 34.32 3.57
C SER A 364 -11.54 34.43 2.58
N ASP A 365 -12.61 35.08 3.01
CA ASP A 365 -13.77 35.45 2.19
C ASP A 365 -14.42 34.30 1.42
N ILE A 366 -14.54 33.13 2.08
CA ILE A 366 -15.16 31.96 1.46
C ILE A 366 -16.67 32.05 1.62
N SER A 367 -17.39 31.94 0.47
CA SER A 367 -18.84 31.92 0.42
C SER A 367 -19.33 30.77 -0.45
N PHE A 368 -20.29 30.00 0.04
CA PHE A 368 -20.94 28.91 -0.70
C PHE A 368 -22.28 28.54 -0.08
N GLU A 369 -23.10 27.83 -0.84
CA GLU A 369 -24.40 27.33 -0.42
C GLU A 369 -24.48 25.82 -0.70
N ILE A 370 -25.14 25.08 0.19
CA ILE A 370 -25.44 23.66 0.02
C ILE A 370 -26.95 23.47 0.14
N LYS A 371 -27.55 22.87 -0.88
CA LYS A 371 -28.96 22.53 -0.94
C LYS A 371 -29.25 21.10 -0.56
N ARG A 372 -30.47 20.83 -0.21
CA ARG A 372 -30.92 19.50 0.16
C ARG A 372 -30.68 18.49 -0.96
N GLY A 373 -30.00 17.39 -0.64
CA GLY A 373 -29.66 16.32 -1.58
C GLY A 373 -28.36 16.53 -2.34
N GLU A 374 -27.72 17.71 -2.23
CA GLU A 374 -26.40 17.93 -2.82
C GLU A 374 -25.32 17.18 -2.07
N ARG A 375 -24.29 16.79 -2.82
CA ARG A 375 -23.06 16.20 -2.29
C ARG A 375 -21.90 17.10 -2.68
N VAL A 376 -21.35 17.78 -1.70
CA VAL A 376 -20.25 18.74 -1.90
C VAL A 376 -18.96 18.16 -1.36
N ALA A 377 -17.88 18.21 -2.15
CA ALA A 377 -16.55 17.81 -1.73
C ALA A 377 -15.69 19.05 -1.45
N LEU A 378 -15.07 19.10 -0.27
CA LEU A 378 -14.09 20.10 0.09
C LEU A 378 -12.69 19.59 -0.25
N ILE A 379 -12.07 20.15 -1.28
CA ILE A 379 -10.78 19.73 -1.83
C ILE A 379 -9.74 20.81 -1.56
N GLY A 380 -8.49 20.41 -1.38
CA GLY A 380 -7.35 21.30 -1.17
C GLY A 380 -6.16 20.56 -0.55
N ASN A 381 -4.99 21.19 -0.55
CA ASN A 381 -3.75 20.64 0.00
C ASN A 381 -3.83 20.50 1.52
N ASN A 382 -2.88 19.77 2.12
CA ASN A 382 -2.81 19.63 3.57
C ASN A 382 -2.46 20.99 4.20
N GLY A 383 -3.09 21.30 5.34
CA GLY A 383 -2.87 22.58 6.04
C GLY A 383 -3.75 23.74 5.57
N THR A 384 -4.51 23.65 4.47
CA THR A 384 -5.35 24.73 3.93
C THR A 384 -6.63 25.01 4.73
N GLY A 385 -6.83 24.38 5.88
CA GLY A 385 -7.95 24.68 6.77
C GLY A 385 -9.24 23.91 6.53
N LYS A 386 -9.25 22.82 5.71
CA LYS A 386 -10.44 21.99 5.48
C LYS A 386 -11.11 21.51 6.77
N THR A 387 -10.35 20.91 7.65
CA THR A 387 -10.83 20.43 8.95
C THR A 387 -11.28 21.60 9.86
N THR A 388 -10.61 22.73 9.77
CA THR A 388 -10.96 23.94 10.54
C THR A 388 -12.30 24.49 10.08
N MET A 389 -12.56 24.53 8.78
CA MET A 389 -13.86 24.93 8.22
C MET A 389 -14.98 24.00 8.70
N LEU A 390 -14.78 22.69 8.66
CA LEU A 390 -15.77 21.74 9.20
C LEU A 390 -15.99 21.93 10.70
N LYS A 391 -14.95 22.23 11.48
CA LYS A 391 -15.07 22.53 12.91
C LYS A 391 -15.86 23.83 13.17
N ILE A 392 -15.68 24.84 12.32
CA ILE A 392 -16.45 26.11 12.43
C ILE A 392 -17.93 25.82 12.13
N ILE A 393 -18.25 25.11 11.06
CA ILE A 393 -19.63 24.76 10.71
C ILE A 393 -20.30 23.92 11.80
N ASN A 394 -19.54 23.08 12.51
CA ASN A 394 -20.02 22.30 13.66
C ASN A 394 -20.02 23.11 14.98
N GLY A 395 -19.67 24.38 14.98
CA GLY A 395 -19.65 25.22 16.19
C GLY A 395 -18.57 24.85 17.21
N LEU A 396 -17.51 24.14 16.79
CA LEU A 396 -16.39 23.72 17.66
C LEU A 396 -15.30 24.78 17.74
N ILE A 397 -15.23 25.69 16.75
CA ILE A 397 -14.26 26.79 16.67
C ILE A 397 -15.00 27.98 16.08
N ASP A 398 -14.71 29.20 16.60
CA ASP A 398 -15.27 30.43 16.06
C ASP A 398 -14.50 30.87 14.80
N ALA A 399 -15.24 31.46 13.86
CA ALA A 399 -14.68 32.16 12.70
C ALA A 399 -14.10 33.52 13.14
N ASP A 400 -13.11 34.05 12.42
CA ASP A 400 -12.58 35.39 12.67
C ASP A 400 -13.50 36.45 12.05
N SER A 401 -14.10 36.14 10.88
CA SER A 401 -15.10 36.97 10.23
C SER A 401 -16.04 36.11 9.35
N GLY A 402 -17.14 36.71 8.93
CA GLY A 402 -18.20 36.04 8.18
C GLY A 402 -19.17 35.28 9.08
N ARG A 403 -20.11 34.62 8.49
CA ARG A 403 -21.13 33.85 9.20
C ARG A 403 -21.56 32.61 8.40
N PHE A 404 -22.12 31.66 9.10
CA PHE A 404 -22.83 30.56 8.47
C PHE A 404 -24.21 30.40 9.09
N THR A 405 -25.14 29.93 8.28
CA THR A 405 -26.53 29.70 8.69
C THR A 405 -26.92 28.29 8.31
N LEU A 406 -27.41 27.52 9.27
CA LEU A 406 -28.03 26.22 9.03
C LEU A 406 -29.50 26.44 8.69
N GLY A 407 -29.99 25.74 7.69
CA GLY A 407 -31.40 25.80 7.28
C GLY A 407 -32.37 25.27 8.35
N SER A 408 -33.65 25.43 8.10
CA SER A 408 -34.68 24.95 9.02
C SER A 408 -34.63 23.42 9.14
N LYS A 409 -34.63 22.89 10.37
CA LYS A 409 -34.61 21.46 10.69
C LYS A 409 -33.35 20.68 10.20
N VAL A 410 -32.21 21.39 10.12
CA VAL A 410 -30.89 20.80 9.86
C VAL A 410 -30.21 20.42 11.16
#